data_a400f997e5b8ae39bb1aea4bcd6bb47a
#
_entry.id   a400f997e5b8ae39bb1aea4bcd6bb47a
#
_cell.length_a   1.000
_cell.length_b   1.000
_cell.length_c   1.000
_cell.angle_alpha   90.00
_cell.angle_beta   90.00
_cell.angle_gamma   90.00
#
_symmetry.space_group_name_H-M   'P 1'
#
loop_
_entity.id
_entity.type
_entity.pdbx_description
1 polymer ?
#
loop_
_entity_poly.entity_id
_entity_poly.type
_entity_poly.pdbx_seq_one_letter_code
_entity_poly.pdbx_strand_id
1 'polypeptide(L)'
;GGELNFSSDVDLILAFPEAGQTDGTRALDNEAFFARVGQLMVKLLAETTADGYVFRVDLRLRPFGQSGRVALSFAAMEQYYQREGRDWERYAWIKARPVAGDLAAGKRLSETLRPFVYRRYLDYTAFAGLREMKALIDAEVARKDLSEHLKLGPGGIREIEFIVQLLQLIRGGREPSLRERGLLPALAACERL
;
A
#
# COMPACT_ATOMS: atom_id res chain seq x y z
N GLY A 1 -4.86 1.61 -8.33
CA GLY A 1 -5.75 1.07 -9.34
C GLY A 1 -6.07 1.96 -10.54
N GLY A 2 -5.45 3.18 -10.70
CA GLY A 2 -5.88 4.14 -11.72
C GLY A 2 -7.13 4.93 -11.33
N GLU A 3 -7.41 5.00 -10.05
CA GLU A 3 -8.66 5.55 -9.47
C GLU A 3 -8.41 6.85 -8.70
N LEU A 4 -7.21 7.46 -8.85
CA LEU A 4 -6.90 8.75 -8.24
C LEU A 4 -7.72 9.88 -8.87
N ASN A 5 -8.19 10.81 -8.04
CA ASN A 5 -8.78 12.07 -8.45
C ASN A 5 -7.90 13.25 -7.99
N PHE A 6 -8.29 14.46 -8.34
CA PHE A 6 -7.53 15.69 -8.01
C PHE A 6 -7.33 15.94 -6.51
N SER A 7 -8.18 15.37 -5.66
CA SER A 7 -8.11 15.50 -4.20
C SER A 7 -7.50 14.27 -3.50
N SER A 8 -7.06 13.27 -4.25
CA SER A 8 -6.49 12.05 -3.66
C SER A 8 -5.09 12.31 -3.12
N ASP A 9 -4.81 11.76 -1.94
CA ASP A 9 -3.45 11.59 -1.46
C ASP A 9 -2.76 10.47 -2.22
N VAL A 10 -1.45 10.53 -2.38
CA VAL A 10 -0.64 9.45 -2.92
C VAL A 10 0.15 8.78 -1.79
N ASP A 11 -0.17 7.52 -1.56
CA ASP A 11 0.57 6.69 -0.60
C ASP A 11 1.80 6.11 -1.27
N LEU A 12 2.98 6.48 -0.78
CA LEU A 12 4.26 6.04 -1.36
C LEU A 12 5.04 5.16 -0.38
N ILE A 13 5.61 4.09 -0.90
CA ILE A 13 6.60 3.25 -0.23
C ILE A 13 7.88 3.30 -1.06
N LEU A 14 8.99 3.68 -0.45
CA LEU A 14 10.28 3.81 -1.11
C LEU A 14 11.15 2.61 -0.78
N ALA A 15 11.71 2.00 -1.81
CA ALA A 15 12.54 0.82 -1.67
C ALA A 15 13.73 0.87 -2.65
N PHE A 16 14.83 0.20 -2.29
CA PHE A 16 16.01 0.07 -3.12
C PHE A 16 16.49 -1.39 -3.15
N PRO A 17 17.14 -1.85 -4.26
CA PRO A 17 17.41 -3.27 -4.45
C PRO A 17 18.33 -3.87 -3.41
N GLU A 18 19.48 -3.24 -3.14
CA GLU A 18 20.57 -3.86 -2.39
C GLU A 18 21.20 -2.90 -1.39
N ALA A 19 21.57 -3.44 -0.23
CA ALA A 19 22.46 -2.76 0.71
C ALA A 19 23.84 -2.59 0.06
N GLY A 20 24.59 -1.57 0.51
CA GLY A 20 25.91 -1.26 -0.02
C GLY A 20 26.22 0.21 0.13
N GLN A 21 27.17 0.68 -0.65
CA GLN A 21 27.61 2.06 -0.65
C GLN A 21 27.60 2.63 -2.08
N THR A 22 27.41 3.95 -2.16
CA THR A 22 27.53 4.67 -3.43
C THR A 22 28.99 4.73 -3.88
N ASP A 23 29.21 4.81 -5.18
CA ASP A 23 30.51 4.87 -5.84
C ASP A 23 31.08 6.30 -6.01
N GLY A 24 30.43 7.30 -5.42
CA GLY A 24 30.87 8.69 -5.50
C GLY A 24 32.14 8.99 -4.68
N THR A 25 32.73 10.15 -4.89
CA THR A 25 33.93 10.65 -4.14
C THR A 25 33.74 10.66 -2.63
N ARG A 26 32.50 10.76 -2.16
CA ARG A 26 32.10 10.61 -0.77
C ARG A 26 31.10 9.47 -0.65
N ALA A 27 31.61 8.27 -0.38
CA ALA A 27 30.78 7.10 -0.22
C ALA A 27 29.72 7.30 0.89
N LEU A 28 28.49 6.94 0.59
CA LEU A 28 27.36 6.94 1.52
C LEU A 28 26.72 5.54 1.50
N ASP A 29 26.24 5.09 2.64
CA ASP A 29 25.42 3.89 2.66
C ASP A 29 24.17 4.08 1.77
N ASN A 30 23.80 3.07 1.00
CA ASN A 30 22.65 3.10 0.11
C ASN A 30 21.38 3.53 0.85
N GLU A 31 21.21 3.08 2.09
CA GLU A 31 20.07 3.48 2.91
C GLU A 31 20.04 5.00 3.15
N ALA A 32 21.18 5.58 3.55
CA ALA A 32 21.29 7.02 3.79
C ALA A 32 21.10 7.82 2.50
N PHE A 33 21.62 7.32 1.38
CA PHE A 33 21.46 7.92 0.07
C PHE A 33 20.01 7.92 -0.37
N PHE A 34 19.35 6.75 -0.39
CA PHE A 34 17.95 6.65 -0.82
C PHE A 34 16.96 7.31 0.13
N ALA A 35 17.27 7.38 1.43
CA ALA A 35 16.48 8.18 2.38
C ALA A 35 16.50 9.67 2.01
N ARG A 36 17.66 10.23 1.65
CA ARG A 36 17.78 11.63 1.18
C ARG A 36 17.06 11.85 -0.13
N VAL A 37 17.22 10.94 -1.10
CA VAL A 37 16.50 11.00 -2.38
C VAL A 37 14.99 11.00 -2.13
N GLY A 38 14.49 10.11 -1.27
CA GLY A 38 13.09 10.02 -0.93
C GLY A 38 12.56 11.28 -0.25
N GLN A 39 13.30 11.83 0.71
CA GLN A 39 12.93 13.10 1.38
C GLN A 39 12.84 14.26 0.39
N LEU A 40 13.81 14.36 -0.52
CA LEU A 40 13.81 15.41 -1.56
C LEU A 40 12.63 15.23 -2.52
N MET A 41 12.36 14.01 -2.95
CA MET A 41 11.23 13.69 -3.81
C MET A 41 9.90 14.06 -3.16
N VAL A 42 9.69 13.69 -1.89
CA VAL A 42 8.47 14.04 -1.14
C VAL A 42 8.34 15.56 -1.02
N LYS A 43 9.44 16.26 -0.72
CA LYS A 43 9.45 17.72 -0.66
C LYS A 43 9.01 18.33 -1.99
N LEU A 44 9.60 17.91 -3.10
CA LEU A 44 9.26 18.42 -4.44
C LEU A 44 7.79 18.16 -4.84
N LEU A 45 7.20 17.04 -4.39
CA LEU A 45 5.81 16.71 -4.71
C LEU A 45 4.79 17.42 -3.81
N ALA A 46 5.12 17.60 -2.52
CA ALA A 46 4.15 18.06 -1.50
C ALA A 46 4.34 19.52 -1.10
N GLU A 47 5.49 20.14 -1.39
CA GLU A 47 5.74 21.54 -1.04
C GLU A 47 4.80 22.47 -1.84
N THR A 48 4.14 23.38 -1.10
CA THR A 48 3.29 24.39 -1.73
C THR A 48 4.15 25.54 -2.23
N THR A 49 4.10 25.78 -3.52
CA THR A 49 4.78 26.90 -4.21
C THR A 49 3.79 27.99 -4.60
N ALA A 50 4.25 29.03 -5.33
CA ALA A 50 3.36 30.04 -5.90
C ALA A 50 2.33 29.44 -6.88
N ASP A 51 2.67 28.30 -7.52
CA ASP A 51 1.80 27.59 -8.47
C ASP A 51 0.96 26.47 -7.79
N GLY A 52 1.03 26.36 -6.47
CA GLY A 52 0.39 25.28 -5.71
C GLY A 52 1.32 24.11 -5.38
N TYR A 53 0.79 22.93 -5.20
CA TYR A 53 1.52 21.68 -4.95
C TYR A 53 1.15 20.63 -6.00
N VAL A 54 2.03 19.63 -6.19
CA VAL A 54 1.80 18.57 -7.18
C VAL A 54 0.88 17.49 -6.62
N PHE A 55 1.25 16.91 -5.46
CA PHE A 55 0.46 15.89 -4.76
C PHE A 55 0.60 16.01 -3.25
N ARG A 56 -0.48 15.69 -2.54
CA ARG A 56 -0.35 15.34 -1.12
C ARG A 56 0.23 13.94 -0.99
N VAL A 57 1.39 13.84 -0.36
CA VAL A 57 2.14 12.59 -0.22
C VAL A 57 1.99 12.03 1.19
N ASP A 58 1.61 10.77 1.28
CA ASP A 58 1.57 10.02 2.53
C ASP A 58 2.59 8.86 2.50
N LEU A 59 3.43 8.79 3.53
CA LEU A 59 4.41 7.73 3.70
C LEU A 59 4.05 6.75 4.83
N ARG A 60 2.86 6.86 5.43
CA ARG A 60 2.48 6.05 6.61
C ARG A 60 2.32 4.57 6.31
N LEU A 61 2.14 4.19 5.04
CA LEU A 61 2.06 2.80 4.61
C LEU A 61 3.43 2.09 4.55
N ARG A 62 4.54 2.81 4.76
CA ARG A 62 5.86 2.18 4.81
C ARG A 62 6.01 1.28 6.05
N PRO A 63 6.89 0.28 6.02
CA PRO A 63 7.21 -0.55 7.19
C PRO A 63 7.47 0.29 8.46
N PHE A 64 6.87 -0.11 9.58
CA PHE A 64 6.86 0.60 10.86
C PHE A 64 6.19 1.99 10.84
N GLY A 65 5.48 2.35 9.78
CA GLY A 65 4.71 3.59 9.70
C GLY A 65 5.60 4.84 9.85
N GLN A 66 5.16 5.79 10.68
CA GLN A 66 5.89 7.05 10.89
C GLN A 66 7.26 6.88 11.55
N SER A 67 7.44 5.86 12.38
CA SER A 67 8.71 5.56 13.04
C SER A 67 9.69 4.80 12.15
N GLY A 68 9.21 4.27 11.01
CA GLY A 68 10.02 3.51 10.06
C GLY A 68 10.94 4.38 9.23
N ARG A 69 11.99 3.76 8.69
CA ARG A 69 12.91 4.38 7.75
C ARG A 69 12.20 4.83 6.48
N VAL A 70 12.65 5.93 5.89
CA VAL A 70 12.02 6.51 4.69
C VAL A 70 12.12 5.57 3.49
N ALA A 71 13.28 4.92 3.34
CA ALA A 71 13.51 3.93 2.30
C ALA A 71 14.12 2.67 2.91
N LEU A 72 13.79 1.49 2.38
CA LEU A 72 14.27 0.19 2.84
C LEU A 72 14.82 -0.62 1.67
N SER A 73 15.83 -1.47 1.95
CA SER A 73 16.25 -2.45 0.95
C SER A 73 15.15 -3.50 0.74
N PHE A 74 15.15 -4.16 -0.43
CA PHE A 74 14.18 -5.21 -0.74
C PHE A 74 14.23 -6.34 0.29
N ALA A 75 15.43 -6.74 0.71
CA ALA A 75 15.61 -7.77 1.74
C ALA A 75 15.01 -7.34 3.10
N ALA A 76 15.20 -6.07 3.51
CA ALA A 76 14.60 -5.56 4.74
C ALA A 76 13.07 -5.48 4.65
N MET A 77 12.52 -5.12 3.49
CA MET A 77 11.07 -5.14 3.26
C MET A 77 10.51 -6.55 3.33
N GLU A 78 11.14 -7.52 2.66
CA GLU A 78 10.73 -8.92 2.71
C GLU A 78 10.73 -9.44 4.15
N GLN A 79 11.82 -9.21 4.90
CA GLN A 79 11.93 -9.60 6.29
C GLN A 79 10.84 -8.99 7.16
N TYR A 80 10.54 -7.69 6.98
CA TYR A 80 9.49 -7.01 7.71
C TYR A 80 8.12 -7.64 7.44
N TYR A 81 7.74 -7.79 6.17
CA TYR A 81 6.42 -8.34 5.84
C TYR A 81 6.25 -9.83 6.19
N GLN A 82 7.35 -10.59 6.27
CA GLN A 82 7.30 -11.97 6.76
C GLN A 82 7.08 -12.08 8.28
N ARG A 83 7.62 -11.14 9.07
CA ARG A 83 7.64 -11.24 10.53
C ARG A 83 6.64 -10.33 11.22
N GLU A 84 6.53 -9.10 10.75
CA GLU A 84 5.81 -8.01 11.41
C GLU A 84 4.58 -7.54 10.61
N GLY A 85 4.47 -7.97 9.35
CA GLY A 85 3.44 -7.50 8.44
C GLY A 85 2.03 -7.78 8.94
N ARG A 86 1.20 -6.74 8.98
CA ARG A 86 -0.15 -6.75 9.53
C ARG A 86 -1.20 -6.95 8.44
N ASP A 87 -2.41 -7.36 8.82
CA ASP A 87 -3.49 -7.61 7.85
C ASP A 87 -3.92 -6.34 7.10
N TRP A 88 -3.93 -5.17 7.74
CA TRP A 88 -4.22 -3.91 7.06
C TRP A 88 -3.16 -3.52 6.01
N GLU A 89 -1.90 -3.92 6.20
CA GLU A 89 -0.85 -3.70 5.20
C GLU A 89 -1.05 -4.63 3.99
N ARG A 90 -1.47 -5.87 4.21
CA ARG A 90 -1.87 -6.78 3.12
C ARG A 90 -2.98 -6.19 2.28
N TYR A 91 -3.98 -5.61 2.95
CA TYR A 91 -5.08 -4.91 2.31
C TYR A 91 -4.58 -3.73 1.44
N ALA A 92 -3.68 -2.90 1.96
CA ALA A 92 -3.08 -1.80 1.22
C ALA A 92 -2.25 -2.28 0.01
N TRP A 93 -1.50 -3.37 0.17
CA TRP A 93 -0.66 -3.94 -0.88
C TRP A 93 -1.41 -4.50 -2.08
N ILE A 94 -2.70 -4.83 -1.97
CA ILE A 94 -3.54 -5.22 -3.13
C ILE A 94 -3.47 -4.17 -4.23
N LYS A 95 -3.47 -2.90 -3.86
CA LYS A 95 -3.43 -1.75 -4.79
C LYS A 95 -2.03 -1.32 -5.18
N ALA A 96 -0.99 -1.84 -4.53
CA ALA A 96 0.38 -1.41 -4.75
C ALA A 96 0.90 -1.77 -6.15
N ARG A 97 1.71 -0.88 -6.71
CA ARG A 97 2.45 -1.09 -7.96
C ARG A 97 3.70 -0.22 -7.99
N PRO A 98 4.76 -0.63 -8.67
CA PRO A 98 5.87 0.27 -8.95
C PRO A 98 5.40 1.40 -9.87
N VAL A 99 5.78 2.64 -9.55
CA VAL A 99 5.34 3.85 -10.28
C VAL A 99 6.49 4.71 -10.76
N ALA A 100 7.69 4.54 -10.20
CA ALA A 100 8.88 5.30 -10.57
C ALA A 100 10.16 4.50 -10.25
N GLY A 101 11.29 4.95 -10.77
CA GLY A 101 12.60 4.30 -10.63
C GLY A 101 12.75 3.08 -11.51
N ASP A 102 13.47 2.06 -11.05
CA ASP A 102 13.59 0.78 -11.74
C ASP A 102 12.28 -0.04 -11.58
N LEU A 103 11.41 0.10 -12.58
CA LEU A 103 10.11 -0.59 -12.58
C LEU A 103 10.26 -2.12 -12.64
N ALA A 104 11.33 -2.63 -13.24
CA ALA A 104 11.59 -4.07 -13.31
C ALA A 104 11.99 -4.61 -11.94
N ALA A 105 12.87 -3.91 -11.22
CA ALA A 105 13.21 -4.25 -9.83
C ALA A 105 11.98 -4.14 -8.91
N GLY A 106 11.19 -3.08 -9.05
CA GLY A 106 9.93 -2.91 -8.30
C GLY A 106 8.93 -4.04 -8.57
N LYS A 107 8.88 -4.56 -9.79
CA LYS A 107 8.05 -5.72 -10.15
C LYS A 107 8.54 -6.99 -9.46
N ARG A 108 9.86 -7.23 -9.43
CA ARG A 108 10.45 -8.35 -8.66
C ARG A 108 10.10 -8.26 -7.18
N LEU A 109 10.22 -7.06 -6.56
CA LEU A 109 9.80 -6.86 -5.17
C LEU A 109 8.33 -7.21 -4.96
N SER A 110 7.44 -6.75 -5.86
CA SER A 110 6.01 -7.08 -5.77
C SER A 110 5.75 -8.59 -5.88
N GLU A 111 6.53 -9.31 -6.66
CA GLU A 111 6.46 -10.77 -6.78
C GLU A 111 6.96 -11.48 -5.53
N THR A 112 8.06 -11.00 -4.94
CA THR A 112 8.59 -11.49 -3.65
C THR A 112 7.57 -11.31 -2.52
N LEU A 113 6.86 -10.18 -2.49
CA LEU A 113 5.86 -9.89 -1.45
C LEU A 113 4.48 -10.50 -1.72
N ARG A 114 4.25 -11.09 -2.89
CA ARG A 114 2.96 -11.71 -3.25
C ARG A 114 2.47 -12.75 -2.23
N PRO A 115 3.30 -13.65 -1.66
CA PRO A 115 2.86 -14.61 -0.64
C PRO A 115 2.40 -13.94 0.67
N PHE A 116 2.94 -12.78 0.99
CA PHE A 116 2.46 -11.97 2.11
C PHE A 116 1.04 -11.45 1.83
N VAL A 117 0.81 -10.86 0.65
CA VAL A 117 -0.49 -10.28 0.27
C VAL A 117 -1.55 -11.37 0.10
N TYR A 118 -1.26 -12.36 -0.73
CA TYR A 118 -2.20 -13.42 -1.12
C TYR A 118 -1.76 -14.77 -0.56
N ARG A 119 -2.17 -15.07 0.67
CA ARG A 119 -1.89 -16.36 1.30
C ARG A 119 -2.67 -17.48 0.61
N ARG A 120 -2.01 -18.61 0.40
CA ARG A 120 -2.66 -19.81 -0.17
C ARG A 120 -3.65 -20.43 0.80
N TYR A 121 -3.39 -20.34 2.09
CA TYR A 121 -4.23 -20.82 3.17
C TYR A 121 -4.50 -19.65 4.11
N LEU A 122 -5.79 -19.40 4.35
CA LEU A 122 -6.22 -18.42 5.35
C LEU A 122 -6.31 -19.09 6.70
N ASP A 123 -5.68 -18.47 7.65
CA ASP A 123 -5.88 -18.75 9.05
C ASP A 123 -7.18 -18.04 9.51
N TYR A 124 -7.93 -18.68 10.40
CA TYR A 124 -9.12 -18.07 11.01
C TYR A 124 -8.79 -16.76 11.75
N THR A 125 -7.57 -16.60 12.25
CA THR A 125 -7.09 -15.36 12.87
C THR A 125 -7.10 -14.16 11.91
N ALA A 126 -6.86 -14.38 10.60
CA ALA A 126 -6.94 -13.33 9.60
C ALA A 126 -8.35 -12.76 9.46
N PHE A 127 -9.39 -13.57 9.65
CA PHE A 127 -10.78 -13.08 9.66
C PHE A 127 -11.07 -12.20 10.88
N ALA A 128 -10.48 -12.50 12.05
CA ALA A 128 -10.63 -11.68 13.24
C ALA A 128 -10.00 -10.29 13.01
N GLY A 129 -8.77 -10.22 12.50
CA GLY A 129 -8.11 -8.95 12.16
C GLY A 129 -8.86 -8.11 11.13
N LEU A 130 -9.47 -8.75 10.13
CA LEU A 130 -10.31 -8.05 9.15
C LEU A 130 -11.62 -7.52 9.74
N ARG A 131 -12.24 -8.25 10.67
CA ARG A 131 -13.42 -7.78 11.42
C ARG A 131 -13.09 -6.59 12.31
N GLU A 132 -11.97 -6.65 13.03
CA GLU A 132 -11.49 -5.54 13.85
C GLU A 132 -11.23 -4.28 12.99
N MET A 133 -10.59 -4.45 11.82
CA MET A 133 -10.38 -3.35 10.89
C MET A 133 -11.70 -2.74 10.42
N LYS A 134 -12.71 -3.56 10.08
CA LYS A 134 -14.05 -3.06 9.71
C LYS A 134 -14.69 -2.30 10.88
N ALA A 135 -14.65 -2.84 12.09
CA ALA A 135 -15.19 -2.19 13.27
C ALA A 135 -14.54 -0.82 13.57
N LEU A 136 -13.21 -0.70 13.37
CA LEU A 136 -12.50 0.57 13.52
C LEU A 136 -12.94 1.59 12.45
N ILE A 137 -13.14 1.16 11.21
CA ILE A 137 -13.65 2.00 10.13
C ILE A 137 -15.06 2.50 10.47
N ASP A 138 -15.95 1.61 10.90
CA ASP A 138 -17.34 1.95 11.24
C ASP A 138 -17.41 2.91 12.44
N ALA A 139 -16.59 2.69 13.45
CA ALA A 139 -16.49 3.59 14.61
C ALA A 139 -16.01 5.00 14.21
N GLU A 140 -15.05 5.07 13.28
CA GLU A 140 -14.55 6.37 12.79
C GLU A 140 -15.60 7.10 11.93
N VAL A 141 -16.37 6.37 11.11
CA VAL A 141 -17.50 6.93 10.33
C VAL A 141 -18.56 7.49 11.26
N ALA A 142 -18.93 6.74 12.31
CA ALA A 142 -19.92 7.18 13.32
C ALA A 142 -19.39 8.41 14.10
N ARG A 143 -18.12 8.39 14.51
CA ARG A 143 -17.50 9.52 15.26
C ARG A 143 -17.50 10.82 14.48
N LYS A 144 -17.36 10.75 13.16
CA LYS A 144 -17.28 11.92 12.27
C LYS A 144 -18.62 12.32 11.65
N ASP A 145 -19.70 11.63 12.02
CA ASP A 145 -21.04 11.84 11.43
C ASP A 145 -21.05 11.80 9.89
N LEU A 146 -20.39 10.78 9.34
CA LEU A 146 -20.25 10.60 7.89
C LEU A 146 -21.27 9.62 7.31
N SER A 147 -22.42 9.44 7.96
CA SER A 147 -23.46 8.49 7.56
C SER A 147 -24.01 8.72 6.15
N GLU A 148 -24.11 9.97 5.71
CA GLU A 148 -24.56 10.33 4.35
C GLU A 148 -23.43 10.52 3.33
N HIS A 149 -22.18 10.26 3.74
CA HIS A 149 -21.04 10.48 2.87
C HIS A 149 -20.91 9.36 1.83
N LEU A 150 -21.06 9.66 0.53
CA LEU A 150 -21.07 8.69 -0.59
C LEU A 150 -19.88 7.71 -0.60
N LYS A 151 -18.72 8.14 -0.15
CA LYS A 151 -17.51 7.30 -0.11
C LYS A 151 -17.40 6.52 1.19
N LEU A 152 -17.76 7.11 2.33
CA LEU A 152 -17.43 6.61 3.66
C LEU A 152 -18.64 6.09 4.46
N GLY A 153 -19.85 6.51 4.09
CA GLY A 153 -21.09 6.08 4.74
C GLY A 153 -21.43 4.61 4.46
N PRO A 154 -22.42 4.06 5.16
CA PRO A 154 -22.92 2.71 4.93
C PRO A 154 -23.35 2.52 3.48
N GLY A 155 -22.96 1.39 2.85
CA GLY A 155 -23.18 1.13 1.43
C GLY A 155 -22.33 1.99 0.48
N GLY A 156 -21.44 2.82 1.00
CA GLY A 156 -20.56 3.69 0.21
C GLY A 156 -19.44 2.91 -0.50
N ILE A 157 -18.73 3.63 -1.38
CA ILE A 157 -17.67 3.04 -2.24
C ILE A 157 -16.62 2.28 -1.41
N ARG A 158 -16.26 2.81 -0.24
CA ARG A 158 -15.24 2.19 0.64
C ARG A 158 -15.71 0.85 1.21
N GLU A 159 -16.98 0.70 1.49
CA GLU A 159 -17.53 -0.57 2.00
C GLU A 159 -17.57 -1.63 0.90
N ILE A 160 -17.99 -1.27 -0.31
CA ILE A 160 -17.94 -2.14 -1.48
C ILE A 160 -16.49 -2.57 -1.75
N GLU A 161 -15.57 -1.63 -1.75
CA GLU A 161 -14.13 -1.89 -1.94
C GLU A 161 -13.59 -2.84 -0.85
N PHE A 162 -13.99 -2.64 0.40
CA PHE A 162 -13.61 -3.52 1.50
C PHE A 162 -14.04 -4.96 1.27
N ILE A 163 -15.30 -5.19 0.87
CA ILE A 163 -15.83 -6.54 0.59
C ILE A 163 -15.07 -7.21 -0.55
N VAL A 164 -14.85 -6.48 -1.66
CA VAL A 164 -14.11 -7.01 -2.81
C VAL A 164 -12.68 -7.37 -2.42
N GLN A 165 -11.98 -6.47 -1.72
CA GLN A 165 -10.60 -6.72 -1.30
C GLN A 165 -10.51 -7.85 -0.26
N LEU A 166 -11.52 -8.01 0.59
CA LEU A 166 -11.64 -9.16 1.48
C LEU A 166 -11.68 -10.47 0.68
N LEU A 167 -12.51 -10.56 -0.36
CA LEU A 167 -12.55 -11.74 -1.24
C LEU A 167 -11.23 -11.97 -1.96
N GLN A 168 -10.56 -10.91 -2.40
CA GLN A 168 -9.22 -10.98 -2.99
C GLN A 168 -8.19 -11.56 -2.02
N LEU A 169 -8.19 -11.15 -0.74
CA LEU A 169 -7.30 -11.70 0.29
C LEU A 169 -7.62 -13.16 0.60
N ILE A 170 -8.91 -13.52 0.63
CA ILE A 170 -9.36 -14.87 0.93
C ILE A 170 -9.02 -15.86 -0.18
N ARG A 171 -9.29 -15.51 -1.43
CA ARG A 171 -9.20 -16.42 -2.57
C ARG A 171 -8.05 -16.14 -3.53
N GLY A 172 -7.51 -14.93 -3.55
CA GLY A 172 -6.47 -14.52 -4.49
C GLY A 172 -5.17 -15.33 -4.41
N GLY A 173 -4.93 -16.06 -3.30
CA GLY A 173 -3.82 -17.00 -3.22
C GLY A 173 -3.99 -18.22 -4.13
N ARG A 174 -5.23 -18.64 -4.40
CA ARG A 174 -5.59 -19.78 -5.25
C ARG A 174 -6.10 -19.36 -6.61
N GLU A 175 -6.77 -18.18 -6.67
CA GLU A 175 -7.43 -17.63 -7.86
C GLU A 175 -6.70 -16.37 -8.34
N PRO A 176 -5.70 -16.48 -9.23
CA PRO A 176 -4.95 -15.34 -9.75
C PRO A 176 -5.82 -14.28 -10.45
N SER A 177 -6.95 -14.69 -11.03
CA SER A 177 -7.90 -13.79 -11.69
C SER A 177 -8.50 -12.73 -10.78
N LEU A 178 -8.48 -12.96 -9.46
CA LEU A 178 -8.94 -12.00 -8.46
C LEU A 178 -7.90 -10.91 -8.12
N ARG A 179 -6.65 -11.03 -8.57
CA ARG A 179 -5.57 -10.10 -8.21
C ARG A 179 -5.61 -8.81 -9.01
N GLU A 180 -6.81 -8.31 -9.28
CA GLU A 180 -7.04 -7.04 -9.96
C GLU A 180 -6.87 -5.87 -8.99
N ARG A 181 -6.24 -4.76 -9.45
CA ARG A 181 -6.04 -3.57 -8.63
C ARG A 181 -7.20 -2.60 -8.68
N GLY A 182 -7.88 -2.50 -9.81
CA GLY A 182 -9.07 -1.67 -9.98
C GLY A 182 -10.30 -2.30 -9.34
N LEU A 183 -11.15 -1.48 -8.71
CA LEU A 183 -12.35 -1.98 -8.03
C LEU A 183 -13.31 -2.68 -9.00
N LEU A 184 -13.62 -2.04 -10.13
CA LEU A 184 -14.58 -2.60 -11.10
C LEU A 184 -14.07 -3.90 -11.74
N PRO A 185 -12.82 -4.02 -12.23
CA PRO A 185 -12.28 -5.29 -12.70
C PRO A 185 -12.27 -6.39 -11.62
N ALA A 186 -11.94 -6.02 -10.37
CA ALA A 186 -11.95 -6.96 -9.25
C ALA A 186 -13.37 -7.46 -8.95
N LEU A 187 -14.38 -6.57 -8.95
CA LEU A 187 -15.78 -6.92 -8.77
C LEU A 187 -16.24 -7.89 -9.86
N ALA A 188 -15.97 -7.56 -11.13
CA ALA A 188 -16.30 -8.44 -12.27
C ALA A 188 -15.57 -9.80 -12.18
N ALA A 189 -14.38 -9.87 -11.59
CA ALA A 189 -13.71 -11.14 -11.33
C ALA A 189 -14.40 -11.93 -10.21
N CYS A 190 -14.92 -11.25 -9.18
CA CYS A 190 -15.69 -11.90 -8.10
C CYS A 190 -17.01 -12.51 -8.61
N GLU A 191 -17.69 -11.88 -9.57
CA GLU A 191 -18.94 -12.39 -10.16
C GLU A 191 -18.76 -13.70 -10.92
N ARG A 192 -17.53 -14.01 -11.36
CA ARG A 192 -17.21 -15.22 -12.13
C ARG A 192 -16.78 -16.41 -11.26
N LEU A 193 -16.79 -16.27 -9.93
CA LEU A 193 -16.45 -17.32 -8.95
C LEU A 193 -17.66 -18.18 -8.59
#